data_cbb5dbce7376a159efcbe02fd946291d
#
_entry.id   cbb5dbce7376a159efcbe02fd946291d
#
_cell.length_a   1.000
_cell.length_b   1.000
_cell.length_c   1.000
_cell.angle_alpha   90.00
_cell.angle_beta   90.00
_cell.angle_gamma   90.00
#
_symmetry.space_group_name_H-M   'P 1'
#
loop_
_entity.id
_entity.type
_entity.pdbx_description
1 polymer ?
#
loop_
_entity_poly.entity_id
_entity_poly.type
_entity_poly.pdbx_seq_one_letter_code
_entity_poly.pdbx_strand_id
1 'polypeptide(L)'
;MPFVTCAGRALEYEWLDAAEPGNATLVFLHEGLGSIRQWRDFPLQVVKATGCRALLYSRYGYGQSDVLQEDKAGARFMHREALEFLPALLQALRIERPVLVGHSDGASIALIHAGAGHPVRAVAAMAPHVFVEPVCVESIRRANETFASSGLAQGLARYHRDPAKTFHLWADAWLDPAFLDWNIEEYLPRIDCPVLALQGEDDQYGTMEQLERLRRGVRGPCELVKLAACGHAPFRDQPQATLAALTRFIGERCG
;
A
#
# COMPACT_ATOMS: atom_id res chain seq x y z
N MET A 1 -13.02 11.21 11.88
CA MET A 1 -11.90 10.30 12.13
C MET A 1 -10.88 10.99 13.02
N PRO A 2 -10.18 10.31 13.89
CA PRO A 2 -9.11 10.88 14.70
C PRO A 2 -7.86 11.18 13.85
N PHE A 3 -6.96 11.99 14.44
CA PHE A 3 -5.67 12.34 13.85
C PHE A 3 -4.56 12.03 14.83
N VAL A 4 -3.39 11.66 14.29
CA VAL A 4 -2.17 11.44 15.03
C VAL A 4 -1.04 12.27 14.40
N THR A 5 -0.19 12.88 15.22
CA THR A 5 0.96 13.63 14.72
C THR A 5 2.16 12.69 14.54
N CYS A 6 2.62 12.55 13.30
CA CYS A 6 3.76 11.74 12.91
C CYS A 6 4.73 12.57 12.08
N ALA A 7 6.01 12.59 12.43
CA ALA A 7 7.03 13.40 11.76
C ALA A 7 6.60 14.86 11.52
N GLY A 8 5.90 15.47 12.48
CA GLY A 8 5.40 16.85 12.42
C GLY A 8 4.18 17.07 11.51
N ARG A 9 3.50 16.02 11.07
CA ARG A 9 2.31 16.07 10.20
C ARG A 9 1.14 15.37 10.87
N ALA A 10 -0.08 15.91 10.70
CA ALA A 10 -1.31 15.28 11.16
C ALA A 10 -1.79 14.27 10.12
N LEU A 11 -1.85 13.00 10.50
CA LEU A 11 -2.36 11.90 9.67
C LEU A 11 -3.70 11.44 10.22
N GLU A 12 -4.72 11.33 9.34
CA GLU A 12 -5.98 10.72 9.72
C GLU A 12 -5.83 9.20 9.84
N TYR A 13 -6.50 8.63 10.82
CA TYR A 13 -6.51 7.18 10.99
C TYR A 13 -7.86 6.66 11.49
N GLU A 14 -8.06 5.36 11.39
CA GLU A 14 -9.24 4.64 11.86
C GLU A 14 -8.83 3.28 12.42
N TRP A 15 -9.39 2.92 13.57
CA TRP A 15 -9.30 1.58 14.10
C TRP A 15 -10.54 0.78 13.75
N LEU A 16 -10.34 -0.44 13.31
CA LEU A 16 -11.36 -1.47 13.21
C LEU A 16 -11.05 -2.53 14.28
N ASP A 17 -11.86 -2.56 15.33
CA ASP A 17 -11.63 -3.46 16.45
C ASP A 17 -12.10 -4.88 16.13
N ALA A 18 -11.33 -5.86 16.60
CA ALA A 18 -11.71 -7.26 16.59
C ALA A 18 -12.66 -7.56 17.74
N ALA A 19 -13.45 -8.63 17.61
CA ALA A 19 -14.35 -9.08 18.68
C ALA A 19 -13.59 -9.55 19.92
N GLU A 20 -12.36 -10.07 19.74
CA GLU A 20 -11.50 -10.52 20.84
C GLU A 20 -10.10 -9.88 20.73
N PRO A 21 -9.60 -9.24 21.81
CA PRO A 21 -8.24 -8.69 21.82
C PRO A 21 -7.21 -9.81 22.03
N GLY A 22 -6.10 -9.74 21.30
CA GLY A 22 -4.96 -10.65 21.50
C GLY A 22 -4.23 -11.05 20.24
N ASN A 23 -4.85 -10.91 19.08
CA ASN A 23 -4.24 -11.20 17.79
C ASN A 23 -3.36 -10.03 17.30
N ALA A 24 -2.55 -10.28 16.28
CA ALA A 24 -1.73 -9.24 15.66
C ALA A 24 -2.56 -8.06 15.17
N THR A 25 -1.92 -6.89 15.11
CA THR A 25 -2.52 -5.70 14.48
C THR A 25 -2.23 -5.70 12.99
N LEU A 26 -3.27 -5.59 12.18
CA LEU A 26 -3.14 -5.35 10.73
C LEU A 26 -2.95 -3.84 10.51
N VAL A 27 -2.07 -3.45 9.58
CA VAL A 27 -1.92 -2.05 9.17
C VAL A 27 -2.11 -1.97 7.67
N PHE A 28 -3.15 -1.25 7.24
CA PHE A 28 -3.50 -1.10 5.83
C PHE A 28 -2.81 0.13 5.23
N LEU A 29 -2.04 -0.10 4.14
CA LEU A 29 -1.33 0.91 3.37
C LEU A 29 -1.96 1.02 1.99
N HIS A 30 -2.59 2.15 1.71
CA HIS A 30 -3.33 2.38 0.46
C HIS A 30 -2.42 2.65 -0.75
N GLU A 31 -3.00 2.52 -1.94
CA GLU A 31 -2.38 2.78 -3.24
C GLU A 31 -2.04 4.27 -3.48
N GLY A 32 -1.46 4.56 -4.65
CA GLY A 32 -0.96 5.88 -5.05
C GLY A 32 -1.95 7.02 -4.95
N LEU A 33 -3.22 6.78 -5.24
CA LEU A 33 -4.30 7.77 -5.15
C LEU A 33 -5.36 7.39 -4.11
N GLY A 34 -4.99 6.51 -3.17
CA GLY A 34 -5.88 5.95 -2.17
C GLY A 34 -6.04 6.79 -0.91
N SER A 35 -6.90 6.31 -0.04
CA SER A 35 -7.16 6.82 1.31
C SER A 35 -7.87 5.76 2.14
N ILE A 36 -8.12 6.01 3.43
CA ILE A 36 -8.93 5.11 4.28
C ILE A 36 -10.24 4.72 3.59
N ARG A 37 -10.97 5.69 3.06
CA ARG A 37 -12.31 5.46 2.51
C ARG A 37 -12.32 4.65 1.21
N GLN A 38 -11.22 4.63 0.47
CA GLN A 38 -11.16 3.92 -0.81
C GLN A 38 -11.00 2.41 -0.65
N TRP A 39 -10.62 1.93 0.52
CA TRP A 39 -10.69 0.52 0.88
C TRP A 39 -12.13 -0.01 0.97
N ARG A 40 -13.13 0.89 1.15
CA ARG A 40 -14.53 0.55 1.38
C ARG A 40 -14.67 -0.36 2.61
N ASP A 41 -15.44 -1.44 2.50
CA ASP A 41 -15.69 -2.42 3.55
C ASP A 41 -14.68 -3.58 3.61
N PHE A 42 -13.73 -3.63 2.67
CA PHE A 42 -12.78 -4.73 2.55
C PHE A 42 -11.95 -4.96 3.84
N PRO A 43 -11.37 -3.93 4.50
CA PRO A 43 -10.66 -4.13 5.75
C PRO A 43 -11.55 -4.69 6.87
N LEU A 44 -12.81 -4.26 6.93
CA LEU A 44 -13.77 -4.81 7.90
C LEU A 44 -14.06 -6.30 7.66
N GLN A 45 -14.12 -6.72 6.39
CA GLN A 45 -14.26 -8.14 6.05
C GLN A 45 -13.04 -8.93 6.50
N VAL A 46 -11.82 -8.40 6.28
CA VAL A 46 -10.58 -9.04 6.75
C VAL A 46 -10.55 -9.14 8.27
N VAL A 47 -10.89 -8.07 9.00
CA VAL A 47 -10.99 -8.07 10.47
C VAL A 47 -11.95 -9.16 10.97
N LYS A 48 -13.14 -9.24 10.38
CA LYS A 48 -14.14 -10.26 10.74
C LYS A 48 -13.67 -11.69 10.46
N ALA A 49 -12.96 -11.88 9.35
CA ALA A 49 -12.50 -13.21 8.94
C ALA A 49 -11.26 -13.70 9.70
N THR A 50 -10.42 -12.77 10.18
CA THR A 50 -9.15 -13.10 10.85
C THR A 50 -9.20 -12.97 12.37
N GLY A 51 -10.17 -12.23 12.91
CA GLY A 51 -10.20 -11.85 14.31
C GLY A 51 -9.10 -10.86 14.74
N CYS A 52 -8.34 -10.31 13.77
CA CYS A 52 -7.31 -9.31 14.05
C CYS A 52 -7.90 -7.91 13.99
N ARG A 53 -7.52 -7.02 14.91
CA ARG A 53 -7.84 -5.60 14.76
C ARG A 53 -7.03 -4.97 13.64
N ALA A 54 -7.54 -3.90 13.04
CA ALA A 54 -6.85 -3.21 11.96
C ALA A 54 -6.74 -1.71 12.20
N LEU A 55 -5.57 -1.16 11.84
CA LEU A 55 -5.33 0.26 11.66
C LEU A 55 -5.39 0.57 10.17
N LEU A 56 -6.21 1.55 9.81
CA LEU A 56 -6.21 2.20 8.50
C LEU A 56 -5.71 3.63 8.69
N TYR A 57 -4.90 4.14 7.78
CA TYR A 57 -4.52 5.55 7.78
C TYR A 57 -4.41 6.09 6.36
N SER A 58 -4.61 7.38 6.21
CA SER A 58 -4.28 8.08 4.97
C SER A 58 -2.90 8.69 5.10
N ARG A 59 -2.02 8.40 4.14
CA ARG A 59 -0.64 8.90 4.11
C ARG A 59 -0.62 10.44 4.07
N TYR A 60 0.53 11.03 4.39
CA TYR A 60 0.77 12.47 4.25
C TYR A 60 0.52 12.92 2.79
N GLY A 61 -0.37 13.88 2.61
CA GLY A 61 -0.82 14.34 1.30
C GLY A 61 -2.09 13.65 0.77
N TYR A 62 -2.64 12.70 1.51
CA TYR A 62 -3.79 11.91 1.07
C TYR A 62 -4.94 12.00 2.07
N GLY A 63 -6.16 11.67 1.60
CA GLY A 63 -7.36 11.66 2.44
C GLY A 63 -7.61 13.01 3.10
N GLN A 64 -7.85 12.96 4.40
CA GLN A 64 -8.00 14.13 5.26
C GLN A 64 -6.72 14.46 6.07
N SER A 65 -5.63 13.72 5.84
CA SER A 65 -4.32 14.04 6.40
C SER A 65 -3.82 15.40 5.92
N ASP A 66 -2.77 15.93 6.55
CA ASP A 66 -2.16 17.19 6.12
C ASP A 66 -1.78 17.14 4.65
N VAL A 67 -2.10 18.21 3.94
CA VAL A 67 -1.75 18.40 2.52
C VAL A 67 -0.24 18.51 2.39
N LEU A 68 0.32 17.86 1.37
CA LEU A 68 1.73 17.98 1.04
C LEU A 68 2.13 19.45 0.91
N GLN A 69 3.16 19.86 1.63
CA GLN A 69 3.66 21.24 1.57
C GLN A 69 4.70 21.42 0.47
N GLU A 70 5.34 20.32 0.10
CA GLU A 70 6.34 20.25 -0.96
C GLU A 70 5.68 20.47 -2.32
N ASP A 71 6.45 21.08 -3.26
CA ASP A 71 6.02 21.26 -4.64
C ASP A 71 6.28 20.01 -5.50
N LYS A 72 7.14 19.09 -5.03
CA LYS A 72 7.45 17.81 -5.68
C LYS A 72 7.52 16.69 -4.64
N ALA A 73 6.92 15.55 -4.94
CA ALA A 73 7.02 14.37 -4.07
C ALA A 73 8.44 13.74 -4.14
N GLY A 74 9.08 13.84 -5.30
CA GLY A 74 10.42 13.30 -5.56
C GLY A 74 10.45 11.78 -5.73
N ALA A 75 11.54 11.29 -6.32
CA ALA A 75 11.71 9.87 -6.65
C ALA A 75 11.78 8.92 -5.43
N ARG A 76 11.91 9.45 -4.24
CA ARG A 76 11.99 8.65 -3.00
C ARG A 76 10.75 8.77 -2.11
N PHE A 77 9.62 9.16 -2.64
CA PHE A 77 8.40 9.38 -1.83
C PHE A 77 7.94 8.11 -1.10
N MET A 78 8.00 6.94 -1.73
CA MET A 78 7.68 5.66 -1.06
C MET A 78 8.71 5.28 0.01
N HIS A 79 9.98 5.58 -0.21
CA HIS A 79 11.02 5.38 0.82
C HIS A 79 10.79 6.28 2.03
N ARG A 80 10.45 7.56 1.80
CA ARG A 80 10.14 8.51 2.87
C ARG A 80 8.96 8.03 3.70
N GLU A 81 7.90 7.56 3.04
CA GLU A 81 6.75 6.97 3.75
C GLU A 81 7.17 5.76 4.58
N ALA A 82 7.93 4.83 3.99
CA ALA A 82 8.33 3.58 4.63
C ALA A 82 9.30 3.78 5.80
N LEU A 83 10.18 4.79 5.74
CA LEU A 83 11.32 4.95 6.66
C LEU A 83 11.14 6.08 7.67
N GLU A 84 10.23 7.03 7.42
CA GLU A 84 9.97 8.16 8.31
C GLU A 84 8.55 8.15 8.88
N PHE A 85 7.51 8.18 8.02
CA PHE A 85 6.13 8.32 8.46
C PHE A 85 5.57 7.04 9.07
N LEU A 86 5.72 5.89 8.41
CA LEU A 86 5.21 4.62 8.92
C LEU A 86 5.84 4.22 10.27
N PRO A 87 7.16 4.29 10.48
CA PRO A 87 7.74 4.04 11.80
C PRO A 87 7.21 5.00 12.88
N ALA A 88 7.10 6.30 12.55
CA ALA A 88 6.57 7.29 13.49
C ALA A 88 5.10 7.03 13.85
N LEU A 89 4.29 6.60 12.87
CA LEU A 89 2.90 6.21 13.08
C LEU A 89 2.79 4.99 14.00
N LEU A 90 3.56 3.93 13.70
CA LEU A 90 3.57 2.71 14.50
C LEU A 90 4.00 2.99 15.94
N GLN A 91 5.02 3.81 16.13
CA GLN A 91 5.51 4.24 17.45
C GLN A 91 4.43 5.04 18.20
N ALA A 92 3.82 6.04 17.57
CA ALA A 92 2.81 6.90 18.18
C ALA A 92 1.57 6.10 18.63
N LEU A 93 1.19 5.08 17.86
CA LEU A 93 0.04 4.20 18.15
C LEU A 93 0.42 2.91 18.90
N ARG A 94 1.71 2.77 19.32
CA ARG A 94 2.24 1.64 20.10
C ARG A 94 2.01 0.29 19.40
N ILE A 95 2.26 0.22 18.11
CA ILE A 95 2.20 -1.00 17.31
C ILE A 95 3.62 -1.50 17.08
N GLU A 96 4.00 -2.63 17.70
CA GLU A 96 5.39 -3.09 17.70
C GLU A 96 5.73 -4.01 16.51
N ARG A 97 4.87 -4.96 16.17
CA ARG A 97 5.09 -5.96 15.12
C ARG A 97 3.81 -6.18 14.31
N PRO A 98 3.45 -5.26 13.41
CA PRO A 98 2.23 -5.38 12.62
C PRO A 98 2.32 -6.48 11.56
N VAL A 99 1.15 -6.92 11.07
CA VAL A 99 1.03 -7.46 9.72
C VAL A 99 0.70 -6.29 8.79
N LEU A 100 1.59 -6.01 7.85
CA LEU A 100 1.38 -4.94 6.86
C LEU A 100 0.55 -5.48 5.70
N VAL A 101 -0.54 -4.81 5.38
CA VAL A 101 -1.42 -5.14 4.24
C VAL A 101 -1.39 -3.96 3.28
N GLY A 102 -0.60 -4.06 2.23
CA GLY A 102 -0.39 -2.96 1.28
C GLY A 102 -1.00 -3.23 -0.09
N HIS A 103 -1.40 -2.17 -0.77
CA HIS A 103 -1.82 -2.20 -2.17
C HIS A 103 -1.00 -1.21 -2.99
N SER A 104 -0.46 -1.64 -4.15
CA SER A 104 0.30 -0.81 -5.09
C SER A 104 1.46 -0.08 -4.39
N ASP A 105 1.53 1.26 -4.42
CA ASP A 105 2.51 2.05 -3.62
C ASP A 105 2.56 1.58 -2.17
N GLY A 106 1.41 1.31 -1.54
CA GLY A 106 1.35 0.82 -0.16
C GLY A 106 2.01 -0.54 0.04
N ALA A 107 1.94 -1.41 -0.97
CA ALA A 107 2.63 -2.70 -0.95
C ALA A 107 4.16 -2.52 -1.06
N SER A 108 4.61 -1.63 -1.94
CA SER A 108 6.04 -1.27 -2.09
C SER A 108 6.58 -0.63 -0.81
N ILE A 109 5.80 0.27 -0.18
CA ILE A 109 6.13 0.87 1.12
C ILE A 109 6.30 -0.21 2.20
N ALA A 110 5.39 -1.19 2.27
CA ALA A 110 5.47 -2.29 3.23
C ALA A 110 6.75 -3.14 3.04
N LEU A 111 7.12 -3.42 1.79
CA LEU A 111 8.34 -4.16 1.44
C LEU A 111 9.61 -3.38 1.81
N ILE A 112 9.67 -2.08 1.49
CA ILE A 112 10.79 -1.20 1.88
C ILE A 112 10.92 -1.19 3.41
N HIS A 113 9.82 -1.00 4.13
CA HIS A 113 9.80 -0.94 5.60
C HIS A 113 10.33 -2.24 6.23
N ALA A 114 9.84 -3.40 5.77
CA ALA A 114 10.31 -4.70 6.25
C ALA A 114 11.79 -4.93 5.90
N GLY A 115 12.20 -4.62 4.66
CA GLY A 115 13.59 -4.79 4.20
C GLY A 115 14.58 -3.79 4.80
N ALA A 116 14.10 -2.68 5.34
CA ALA A 116 14.92 -1.75 6.12
C ALA A 116 15.22 -2.25 7.56
N GLY A 117 14.66 -3.41 7.96
CA GLY A 117 14.90 -4.02 9.26
C GLY A 117 13.93 -3.59 10.36
N HIS A 118 12.84 -2.91 10.02
CA HIS A 118 11.79 -2.62 11.00
C HIS A 118 11.04 -3.90 11.40
N PRO A 119 10.65 -4.06 12.68
CA PRO A 119 9.93 -5.24 13.13
C PRO A 119 8.57 -5.40 12.46
N VAL A 120 8.40 -6.45 11.67
CA VAL A 120 7.16 -6.81 10.98
C VAL A 120 6.87 -8.29 11.22
N ARG A 121 5.60 -8.65 11.44
CA ARG A 121 5.19 -10.05 11.61
C ARG A 121 5.06 -10.74 10.25
N ALA A 122 4.43 -10.08 9.28
CA ALA A 122 4.25 -10.56 7.92
C ALA A 122 3.89 -9.38 6.99
N VAL A 123 4.05 -9.57 5.69
CA VAL A 123 3.64 -8.61 4.66
C VAL A 123 2.67 -9.29 3.70
N ALA A 124 1.50 -8.69 3.49
CA ALA A 124 0.59 -9.03 2.40
C ALA A 124 0.61 -7.89 1.37
N ALA A 125 1.25 -8.13 0.25
CA ALA A 125 1.50 -7.17 -0.83
C ALA A 125 0.56 -7.45 -2.00
N MET A 126 -0.42 -6.57 -2.23
CA MET A 126 -1.34 -6.64 -3.38
C MET A 126 -0.83 -5.71 -4.49
N ALA A 127 -0.61 -6.25 -5.67
CA ALA A 127 -0.10 -5.54 -6.85
C ALA A 127 1.14 -4.65 -6.55
N PRO A 128 2.20 -5.21 -5.91
CA PRO A 128 3.38 -4.43 -5.55
C PRO A 128 4.17 -4.00 -6.78
N HIS A 129 4.89 -2.87 -6.65
CA HIS A 129 5.98 -2.54 -7.56
C HIS A 129 7.31 -2.75 -6.84
N VAL A 130 8.22 -3.52 -7.44
CA VAL A 130 9.59 -3.69 -6.95
C VAL A 130 10.59 -3.00 -7.87
N PHE A 131 10.17 -2.68 -9.08
CA PHE A 131 10.88 -1.87 -10.07
C PHE A 131 9.88 -1.17 -10.99
N VAL A 132 10.33 -0.16 -11.75
CA VAL A 132 9.48 0.55 -12.73
C VAL A 132 9.40 -0.24 -14.03
N GLU A 133 8.18 -0.39 -14.56
CA GLU A 133 7.91 -0.99 -15.86
C GLU A 133 7.32 0.03 -16.85
N PRO A 134 7.63 -0.08 -18.15
CA PRO A 134 7.04 0.80 -19.16
C PRO A 134 5.51 0.83 -19.17
N VAL A 135 4.86 -0.30 -18.88
CA VAL A 135 3.40 -0.40 -18.82
C VAL A 135 2.82 0.49 -17.72
N CYS A 136 3.49 0.58 -16.56
CA CYS A 136 3.08 1.45 -15.46
C CYS A 136 3.19 2.93 -15.86
N VAL A 137 4.34 3.32 -16.38
CA VAL A 137 4.61 4.71 -16.80
C VAL A 137 3.61 5.16 -17.86
N GLU A 138 3.30 4.31 -18.84
CA GLU A 138 2.34 4.61 -19.89
C GLU A 138 0.91 4.75 -19.34
N SER A 139 0.49 3.87 -18.42
CA SER A 139 -0.82 3.96 -17.78
C SER A 139 -0.97 5.26 -16.97
N ILE A 140 0.07 5.65 -16.25
CA ILE A 140 0.08 6.91 -15.48
C ILE A 140 0.09 8.12 -16.41
N ARG A 141 0.85 8.08 -17.52
CA ARG A 141 0.84 9.17 -18.53
C ARG A 141 -0.55 9.38 -19.09
N ARG A 142 -1.27 8.32 -19.48
CA ARG A 142 -2.66 8.41 -19.96
C ARG A 142 -3.60 8.99 -18.90
N ALA A 143 -3.45 8.56 -17.64
CA ALA A 143 -4.23 9.11 -16.54
C ALA A 143 -3.96 10.62 -16.36
N ASN A 144 -2.70 11.05 -16.49
CA ASN A 144 -2.30 12.46 -16.38
C ASN A 144 -2.87 13.30 -17.53
N GLU A 145 -2.78 12.82 -18.76
CA GLU A 145 -3.33 13.50 -19.96
C GLU A 145 -4.86 13.69 -19.89
N THR A 146 -5.55 12.73 -19.25
CA THR A 146 -7.01 12.73 -19.16
C THR A 146 -7.55 13.23 -17.82
N PHE A 147 -6.70 13.62 -16.88
CA PHE A 147 -7.10 13.97 -15.52
C PHE A 147 -8.25 14.99 -15.46
N ALA A 148 -8.14 16.08 -16.22
CA ALA A 148 -9.14 17.15 -16.22
C ALA A 148 -10.46 16.77 -16.90
N SER A 149 -10.47 15.78 -17.82
CA SER A 149 -11.61 15.43 -18.66
C SER A 149 -12.29 14.10 -18.30
N SER A 150 -11.61 13.20 -17.60
CA SER A 150 -12.08 11.83 -17.34
C SER A 150 -13.02 11.67 -16.15
N GLY A 151 -13.33 12.76 -15.41
CA GLY A 151 -14.06 12.67 -14.13
C GLY A 151 -13.20 12.18 -12.95
N LEU A 152 -11.91 11.88 -13.17
CA LEU A 152 -11.00 11.44 -12.12
C LEU A 152 -10.83 12.49 -11.03
N ALA A 153 -10.71 13.76 -11.42
CA ALA A 153 -10.62 14.88 -10.47
C ALA A 153 -11.83 14.95 -9.53
N GLN A 154 -13.07 14.82 -10.09
CA GLN A 154 -14.30 14.78 -9.29
C GLN A 154 -14.39 13.53 -8.42
N GLY A 155 -13.88 12.40 -8.90
CA GLY A 155 -13.77 11.17 -8.14
C GLY A 155 -12.88 11.33 -6.90
N LEU A 156 -11.69 11.89 -7.10
CA LEU A 156 -10.71 12.11 -6.02
C LEU A 156 -11.16 13.20 -5.02
N ALA A 157 -11.91 14.20 -5.48
CA ALA A 157 -12.45 15.26 -4.60
C ALA A 157 -13.38 14.74 -3.49
N ARG A 158 -13.92 13.54 -3.63
CA ARG A 158 -14.73 12.89 -2.59
C ARG A 158 -13.89 12.36 -1.42
N TYR A 159 -12.59 12.21 -1.61
CA TYR A 159 -11.70 11.52 -0.69
C TYR A 159 -10.58 12.39 -0.14
N HIS A 160 -10.05 13.32 -0.93
CA HIS A 160 -8.85 14.10 -0.62
C HIS A 160 -9.16 15.56 -0.34
N ARG A 161 -8.42 16.16 0.60
CA ARG A 161 -8.51 17.61 0.91
C ARG A 161 -8.06 18.47 -0.26
N ASP A 162 -7.03 18.03 -0.98
CA ASP A 162 -6.51 18.68 -2.19
C ASP A 162 -6.30 17.62 -3.28
N PRO A 163 -7.36 17.25 -4.01
CA PRO A 163 -7.31 16.14 -4.97
C PRO A 163 -6.38 16.45 -6.16
N ALA A 164 -6.29 17.72 -6.58
CA ALA A 164 -5.42 18.11 -7.68
C ALA A 164 -3.95 17.97 -7.29
N LYS A 165 -3.56 18.51 -6.12
CA LYS A 165 -2.19 18.37 -5.61
C LYS A 165 -1.83 16.93 -5.34
N THR A 166 -2.72 16.15 -4.72
CA THR A 166 -2.53 14.70 -4.50
C THR A 166 -2.24 13.97 -5.80
N PHE A 167 -3.05 14.23 -6.85
CA PHE A 167 -2.87 13.59 -8.15
C PHE A 167 -1.57 13.99 -8.82
N HIS A 168 -1.31 15.30 -8.96
CA HIS A 168 -0.15 15.79 -9.70
C HIS A 168 1.17 15.40 -9.04
N LEU A 169 1.27 15.51 -7.69
CA LEU A 169 2.50 15.12 -7.01
C LEU A 169 2.80 13.62 -7.17
N TRP A 170 1.77 12.76 -7.15
CA TRP A 170 1.93 11.33 -7.41
C TRP A 170 2.29 11.08 -8.89
N ALA A 171 1.54 11.63 -9.84
CA ALA A 171 1.78 11.42 -11.27
C ALA A 171 3.14 11.97 -11.70
N ASP A 172 3.50 13.17 -11.26
CA ASP A 172 4.78 13.82 -11.58
C ASP A 172 5.96 13.04 -11.01
N ALA A 173 5.81 12.43 -9.81
CA ALA A 173 6.86 11.58 -9.25
C ALA A 173 7.09 10.32 -10.11
N TRP A 174 6.03 9.64 -10.51
CA TRP A 174 6.11 8.44 -11.36
C TRP A 174 6.58 8.74 -12.79
N LEU A 175 6.31 9.95 -13.30
CA LEU A 175 6.71 10.40 -14.65
C LEU A 175 8.06 11.12 -14.67
N ASP A 176 8.66 11.38 -13.51
CA ASP A 176 9.99 12.00 -13.43
C ASP A 176 11.04 11.06 -14.04
N PRO A 177 11.89 11.53 -14.96
CA PRO A 177 12.99 10.74 -15.50
C PRO A 177 13.88 10.09 -14.43
N ALA A 178 14.06 10.75 -13.28
CA ALA A 178 14.82 10.20 -12.15
C ALA A 178 14.14 8.99 -11.48
N PHE A 179 12.84 8.77 -11.72
CA PHE A 179 12.08 7.64 -11.19
C PHE A 179 12.11 6.42 -12.11
N LEU A 180 12.52 6.56 -13.37
CA LEU A 180 12.53 5.45 -14.33
C LEU A 180 13.47 4.30 -13.91
N ASP A 181 14.52 4.63 -13.17
CA ASP A 181 15.47 3.65 -12.61
C ASP A 181 15.10 3.23 -11.17
N TRP A 182 13.92 3.66 -10.67
CA TRP A 182 13.50 3.31 -9.32
C TRP A 182 13.33 1.80 -9.17
N ASN A 183 13.96 1.28 -8.12
CA ASN A 183 14.01 -0.14 -7.84
C ASN A 183 14.21 -0.34 -6.33
N ILE A 184 13.50 -1.32 -5.76
CA ILE A 184 13.60 -1.67 -4.33
C ILE A 184 14.12 -3.09 -4.09
N GLU A 185 14.65 -3.75 -5.11
CA GLU A 185 15.15 -5.12 -4.98
C GLU A 185 16.28 -5.23 -3.95
N GLU A 186 17.01 -4.14 -3.66
CA GLU A 186 18.03 -4.08 -2.60
C GLU A 186 17.48 -4.36 -1.18
N TYR A 187 16.19 -4.12 -0.95
CA TYR A 187 15.51 -4.38 0.32
C TYR A 187 15.11 -5.85 0.49
N LEU A 188 14.80 -6.53 -0.59
CA LEU A 188 14.18 -7.86 -0.58
C LEU A 188 15.02 -8.93 0.16
N PRO A 189 16.37 -9.00 0.00
CA PRO A 189 17.20 -10.00 0.70
C PRO A 189 17.22 -9.85 2.22
N ARG A 190 16.72 -8.74 2.74
CA ARG A 190 16.64 -8.46 4.19
C ARG A 190 15.26 -8.71 4.77
N ILE A 191 14.28 -9.12 3.96
CA ILE A 191 12.93 -9.48 4.40
C ILE A 191 12.95 -10.94 4.85
N ASP A 192 12.91 -11.17 6.16
CA ASP A 192 12.89 -12.50 6.76
C ASP A 192 11.48 -12.97 7.15
N CYS A 193 10.56 -12.02 7.34
CA CYS A 193 9.18 -12.34 7.66
C CYS A 193 8.46 -12.97 6.45
N PRO A 194 7.38 -13.75 6.67
CA PRO A 194 6.56 -14.27 5.59
C PRO A 194 5.95 -13.16 4.74
N VAL A 195 5.96 -13.38 3.42
CA VAL A 195 5.35 -12.47 2.42
C VAL A 195 4.29 -13.23 1.62
N LEU A 196 3.11 -12.66 1.51
CA LEU A 196 2.11 -13.02 0.51
C LEU A 196 2.09 -11.92 -0.55
N ALA A 197 2.26 -12.29 -1.81
CA ALA A 197 2.15 -11.37 -2.94
C ALA A 197 0.99 -11.80 -3.86
N LEU A 198 0.03 -10.88 -4.07
CA LEU A 198 -1.13 -11.11 -4.94
C LEU A 198 -1.10 -10.12 -6.10
N GLN A 199 -1.42 -10.58 -7.31
CA GLN A 199 -1.56 -9.69 -8.47
C GLN A 199 -2.58 -10.26 -9.47
N GLY A 200 -3.32 -9.36 -10.12
CA GLY A 200 -4.19 -9.70 -11.21
C GLY A 200 -3.42 -9.99 -12.50
N GLU A 201 -3.86 -10.99 -13.28
CA GLU A 201 -3.23 -11.32 -14.56
C GLU A 201 -3.47 -10.23 -15.63
N ASP A 202 -4.54 -9.42 -15.46
CA ASP A 202 -4.90 -8.29 -16.33
C ASP A 202 -4.48 -6.93 -15.75
N ASP A 203 -3.46 -6.92 -14.86
CA ASP A 203 -2.99 -5.69 -14.21
C ASP A 203 -2.35 -4.74 -15.23
N GLN A 204 -2.94 -3.55 -15.38
CA GLN A 204 -2.51 -2.53 -16.33
C GLN A 204 -1.35 -1.65 -15.84
N TYR A 205 -0.90 -1.84 -14.60
CA TYR A 205 0.20 -1.09 -14.00
C TYR A 205 1.46 -1.94 -13.75
N GLY A 206 1.35 -3.27 -13.76
CA GLY A 206 2.50 -4.13 -13.53
C GLY A 206 2.32 -5.52 -14.12
N THR A 207 3.40 -6.10 -14.63
CA THR A 207 3.38 -7.48 -15.14
C THR A 207 3.63 -8.49 -14.02
N MET A 208 3.45 -9.79 -14.29
CA MET A 208 3.78 -10.86 -13.35
C MET A 208 5.27 -10.88 -12.96
N GLU A 209 6.15 -10.19 -13.69
CA GLU A 209 7.57 -10.07 -13.35
C GLU A 209 7.77 -9.37 -11.99
N GLN A 210 6.85 -8.50 -11.58
CA GLN A 210 6.86 -7.90 -10.23
C GLN A 210 6.85 -9.00 -9.16
N LEU A 211 5.94 -9.98 -9.27
CA LEU A 211 5.84 -11.08 -8.34
C LEU A 211 7.04 -12.04 -8.42
N GLU A 212 7.52 -12.32 -9.62
CA GLU A 212 8.65 -13.24 -9.81
C GLU A 212 9.96 -12.68 -9.25
N ARG A 213 10.22 -11.37 -9.44
CA ARG A 213 11.37 -10.71 -8.83
C ARG A 213 11.24 -10.63 -7.31
N LEU A 214 10.06 -10.29 -6.81
CA LEU A 214 9.80 -10.29 -5.37
C LEU A 214 10.11 -11.66 -4.76
N ARG A 215 9.58 -12.75 -5.33
CA ARG A 215 9.81 -14.12 -4.84
C ARG A 215 11.28 -14.52 -4.86
N ARG A 216 12.00 -14.17 -5.94
CA ARG A 216 13.44 -14.47 -6.07
C ARG A 216 14.30 -13.67 -5.08
N GLY A 217 13.86 -12.46 -4.73
CA GLY A 217 14.62 -11.55 -3.89
C GLY A 217 14.42 -11.74 -2.39
N VAL A 218 13.20 -12.10 -1.95
CA VAL A 218 12.87 -12.24 -0.53
C VAL A 218 13.53 -13.46 0.09
N ARG A 219 14.17 -13.29 1.25
CA ARG A 219 14.84 -14.38 1.99
C ARG A 219 13.84 -15.25 2.76
N GLY A 220 12.81 -14.65 3.31
CA GLY A 220 11.76 -15.35 4.04
C GLY A 220 10.80 -16.14 3.15
N PRO A 221 9.85 -16.88 3.73
CA PRO A 221 8.81 -17.56 2.97
C PRO A 221 8.01 -16.58 2.12
N CYS A 222 7.91 -16.84 0.81
CA CYS A 222 7.17 -15.97 -0.12
C CYS A 222 6.17 -16.80 -0.93
N GLU A 223 4.89 -16.53 -0.72
CA GLU A 223 3.78 -17.13 -1.43
C GLU A 223 3.26 -16.19 -2.51
N LEU A 224 3.02 -16.71 -3.73
CA LEU A 224 2.44 -15.97 -4.83
C LEU A 224 1.01 -16.42 -5.11
N VAL A 225 0.11 -15.45 -5.31
CA VAL A 225 -1.27 -15.67 -5.75
C VAL A 225 -1.51 -14.83 -7.01
N LYS A 226 -1.70 -15.49 -8.14
CA LYS A 226 -2.06 -14.88 -9.42
C LYS A 226 -3.56 -15.02 -9.60
N LEU A 227 -4.24 -13.92 -9.90
CA LEU A 227 -5.70 -13.86 -9.98
C LEU A 227 -6.13 -13.64 -11.42
N ALA A 228 -6.79 -14.63 -12.00
CA ALA A 228 -7.37 -14.51 -13.33
C ALA A 228 -8.54 -13.51 -13.35
N ALA A 229 -8.76 -12.86 -14.50
CA ALA A 229 -9.80 -11.83 -14.69
C ALA A 229 -9.76 -10.76 -13.60
N CYS A 230 -8.57 -10.27 -13.28
CA CYS A 230 -8.31 -9.33 -12.22
C CYS A 230 -7.29 -8.28 -12.70
N GLY A 231 -7.65 -7.02 -12.56
CA GLY A 231 -6.78 -5.88 -12.85
C GLY A 231 -5.92 -5.51 -11.63
N HIS A 232 -5.60 -4.21 -11.53
CA HIS A 232 -4.68 -3.68 -10.51
C HIS A 232 -5.23 -3.67 -9.08
N ALA A 233 -6.54 -3.84 -8.88
CA ALA A 233 -7.16 -3.77 -7.55
C ALA A 233 -7.78 -5.11 -7.12
N PRO A 234 -6.97 -6.11 -6.67
CA PRO A 234 -7.44 -7.44 -6.33
C PRO A 234 -8.65 -7.47 -5.39
N PHE A 235 -8.65 -6.63 -4.37
CA PHE A 235 -9.74 -6.54 -3.39
C PHE A 235 -11.05 -5.97 -3.97
N ARG A 236 -11.02 -5.36 -5.16
CA ARG A 236 -12.22 -4.87 -5.88
C ARG A 236 -12.65 -5.83 -6.98
N ASP A 237 -11.68 -6.35 -7.73
CA ASP A 237 -11.94 -7.14 -8.94
C ASP A 237 -12.23 -8.60 -8.60
N GLN A 238 -11.52 -9.15 -7.59
CA GLN A 238 -11.65 -10.53 -7.11
C GLN A 238 -11.75 -10.55 -5.56
N PRO A 239 -12.78 -9.91 -4.95
CA PRO A 239 -12.84 -9.69 -3.51
C PRO A 239 -12.85 -10.99 -2.69
N GLN A 240 -13.57 -12.03 -3.14
CA GLN A 240 -13.67 -13.30 -2.41
C GLN A 240 -12.34 -14.06 -2.43
N ALA A 241 -11.69 -14.14 -3.60
CA ALA A 241 -10.40 -14.82 -3.73
C ALA A 241 -9.30 -14.09 -2.94
N THR A 242 -9.31 -12.75 -3.00
CA THR A 242 -8.38 -11.91 -2.24
C THR A 242 -8.60 -12.06 -0.74
N LEU A 243 -9.85 -12.01 -0.27
CA LEU A 243 -10.19 -12.20 1.14
C LEU A 243 -9.76 -13.60 1.63
N ALA A 244 -10.05 -14.65 0.86
CA ALA A 244 -9.67 -16.02 1.21
C ALA A 244 -8.15 -16.18 1.34
N ALA A 245 -7.37 -15.63 0.39
CA ALA A 245 -5.91 -15.68 0.42
C ALA A 245 -5.35 -14.93 1.64
N LEU A 246 -5.84 -13.73 1.92
CA LEU A 246 -5.43 -12.94 3.08
C LEU A 246 -5.81 -13.63 4.40
N THR A 247 -7.05 -14.14 4.51
CA THR A 247 -7.53 -14.81 5.73
C THR A 247 -6.68 -16.03 6.06
N ARG A 248 -6.40 -16.88 5.07
CA ARG A 248 -5.53 -18.03 5.24
C ARG A 248 -4.11 -17.61 5.66
N PHE A 249 -3.51 -16.69 4.91
CA PHE A 249 -2.15 -16.21 5.17
C PHE A 249 -1.99 -15.59 6.55
N ILE A 250 -2.94 -14.75 6.96
CA ILE A 250 -2.92 -14.07 8.26
C ILE A 250 -3.21 -15.07 9.38
N GLY A 251 -4.19 -15.96 9.21
CA GLY A 251 -4.58 -16.96 10.21
C GLY A 251 -3.45 -17.90 10.59
N GLU A 252 -2.63 -18.33 9.64
CA GLU A 252 -1.45 -19.17 9.89
C GLU A 252 -0.33 -18.46 10.68
N ARG A 253 -0.41 -17.13 10.85
CA ARG A 253 0.68 -16.29 11.39
C ARG A 253 0.25 -15.42 12.57
N CYS A 254 -1.03 -15.38 12.87
CA CYS A 254 -1.61 -14.57 13.96
C CYS A 254 -2.16 -15.42 15.11
N GLY A 255 -2.18 -16.77 14.93
CA GLY A 255 -2.51 -17.73 15.98
C GLY A 255 -1.42 -17.88 17.02
#